data_cf84b040c6928929a9b32d842b52edf4
#
_entry.id   cf84b040c6928929a9b32d842b52edf4
#
_cell.length_a   1.000
_cell.length_b   1.000
_cell.length_c   1.000
_cell.angle_alpha   90.00
_cell.angle_beta   90.00
_cell.angle_gamma   90.00
#
_symmetry.space_group_name_H-M   'P 1'
#
loop_
_entity.id
_entity.type
_entity.pdbx_description
1 polymer ?
#
loop_
_entity_poly.entity_id
_entity_poly.type
_entity_poly.pdbx_seq_one_letter_code
_entity_poly.pdbx_strand_id
1 'polypeptide(L)' 'MENLAYAIGYYRKKKGYSQEQLAERVGISRQHLASIEARGMNRGLSLELLFNISTVLDVEPYMLLKFKIEP' A
#
# COMPACT_ATOMS: atom_id res chain seq x y z
N MET A 1 11.46 2.66 4.71
CA MET A 1 10.99 2.48 3.34
C MET A 1 10.36 1.13 3.16
N GLU A 2 11.08 0.11 3.52
CA GLU A 2 10.50 -1.22 3.40
C GLU A 2 9.27 -1.39 4.28
N ASN A 3 9.22 -0.64 5.37
CA ASN A 3 8.10 -0.76 6.28
C ASN A 3 6.79 -0.35 5.62
N LEU A 4 6.82 0.75 4.85
CA LEU A 4 5.61 1.20 4.19
C LEU A 4 5.19 0.22 3.09
N ALA A 5 6.14 -0.24 2.30
CA ALA A 5 5.84 -1.20 1.25
C ALA A 5 5.27 -2.48 1.86
N TYR A 6 5.90 -2.95 2.92
CA TYR A 6 5.43 -4.15 3.61
C TYR A 6 4.04 -3.95 4.18
N ALA A 7 3.79 -2.78 4.75
CA ALA A 7 2.50 -2.51 5.37
C ALA A 7 1.37 -2.56 4.36
N ILE A 8 1.59 -1.98 3.18
CA ILE A 8 0.56 -2.01 2.15
C ILE A 8 0.21 -3.45 1.79
N GLY A 9 1.22 -4.27 1.56
CA GLY A 9 0.98 -5.67 1.24
C GLY A 9 0.31 -6.42 2.38
N TYR A 10 0.73 -6.12 3.61
CA TYR A 10 0.17 -6.76 4.78
C TYR A 10 -1.33 -6.49 4.91
N TYR A 11 -1.71 -5.22 4.85
CA TYR A 11 -3.12 -4.88 5.01
C TYR A 11 -3.93 -5.29 3.79
N ARG A 12 -3.33 -5.27 2.61
CA ARG A 12 -4.01 -5.76 1.42
C ARG A 12 -4.41 -7.22 1.58
N LYS A 13 -3.46 -8.04 2.02
CA LYS A 13 -3.74 -9.46 2.21
C LYS A 13 -4.73 -9.70 3.33
N LYS A 14 -4.64 -8.88 4.36
CA LYS A 14 -5.55 -9.00 5.47
C LYS A 14 -6.99 -8.71 5.04
N LYS A 15 -7.17 -7.80 4.08
CA LYS A 15 -8.48 -7.50 3.54
C LYS A 15 -8.91 -8.54 2.50
N GLY A 16 -8.01 -9.41 2.09
CA GLY A 16 -8.36 -10.42 1.11
C GLY A 16 -8.24 -9.96 -0.33
N TYR A 17 -7.54 -8.86 -0.59
CA TYR A 17 -7.40 -8.35 -1.95
C TYR A 17 -6.14 -8.90 -2.59
N SER A 18 -6.26 -9.28 -3.87
CA SER A 18 -5.08 -9.48 -4.69
C SER A 18 -4.49 -8.12 -5.05
N GLN A 19 -3.27 -8.13 -5.60
CA GLN A 19 -2.70 -6.87 -6.09
C GLN A 19 -3.58 -6.26 -7.18
N GLU A 20 -4.11 -7.10 -8.05
CA GLU A 20 -4.96 -6.61 -9.11
C GLU A 20 -6.23 -5.97 -8.56
N GLN A 21 -6.82 -6.60 -7.57
CA GLN A 21 -8.04 -6.07 -6.98
C GLN A 21 -7.80 -4.74 -6.28
N LEU A 22 -6.74 -4.63 -5.52
CA LEU A 22 -6.45 -3.37 -4.86
C LEU A 22 -6.11 -2.29 -5.86
N ALA A 23 -5.30 -2.62 -6.86
CA ALA A 23 -4.91 -1.64 -7.86
C ALA A 23 -6.15 -1.09 -8.57
N GLU A 24 -7.08 -1.97 -8.90
CA GLU A 24 -8.30 -1.54 -9.57
C GLU A 24 -9.11 -0.60 -8.68
N ARG A 25 -9.22 -0.90 -7.41
CA ARG A 25 -10.02 -0.08 -6.50
C ARG A 25 -9.37 1.27 -6.25
N VAL A 26 -8.06 1.33 -6.33
CA VAL A 26 -7.33 2.58 -6.10
C VAL A 26 -7.17 3.38 -7.38
N GLY A 27 -7.33 2.73 -8.54
CA GLY A 27 -7.22 3.42 -9.82
C GLY A 27 -5.83 3.46 -10.39
N ILE A 28 -5.01 2.46 -10.10
CA ILE A 28 -3.67 2.37 -10.67
C ILE A 28 -3.51 0.98 -11.30
N SER A 29 -2.43 0.82 -12.04
CA SER A 29 -2.17 -0.47 -12.65
C SER A 29 -1.66 -1.45 -11.60
N ARG A 30 -1.86 -2.75 -11.85
CA ARG A 30 -1.31 -3.76 -10.96
C ARG A 30 0.21 -3.66 -10.91
N GLN A 31 0.82 -3.35 -12.05
CA GLN A 31 2.28 -3.23 -12.10
C GLN A 31 2.76 -2.08 -11.22
N HIS A 32 2.04 -0.96 -11.21
CA HIS A 32 2.38 0.17 -10.38
C HIS A 32 2.27 -0.22 -8.89
N LEU A 33 1.18 -0.90 -8.52
CA LEU A 33 1.02 -1.32 -7.14
C LEU A 33 2.10 -2.31 -6.73
N ALA A 34 2.42 -3.26 -7.61
CA ALA A 34 3.48 -4.22 -7.31
C ALA A 34 4.81 -3.51 -7.07
N SER A 35 5.08 -2.48 -7.86
CA SER A 35 6.30 -1.70 -7.68
C SER A 35 6.31 -0.99 -6.33
N ILE A 36 5.19 -0.43 -5.93
CA ILE A 36 5.09 0.24 -4.64
C ILE A 36 5.30 -0.76 -3.51
N GLU A 37 4.69 -1.92 -3.59
CA GLU A 37 4.83 -2.93 -2.54
C GLU A 37 6.25 -3.46 -2.46
N ALA A 38 6.97 -3.44 -3.58
CA ALA A 38 8.34 -3.95 -3.59
C ALA A 38 9.34 -2.88 -3.15
N ARG A 39 9.09 -1.62 -3.50
CA ARG A 39 10.11 -0.59 -3.38
C ARG A 39 9.72 0.58 -2.51
N GLY A 40 8.43 0.72 -2.20
CA GLY A 40 7.98 1.74 -1.29
C GLY A 40 7.81 3.09 -1.94
N MET A 41 8.09 4.15 -1.17
CA MET A 41 7.69 5.50 -1.54
C MET A 41 8.37 6.01 -2.80
N ASN A 42 9.50 5.43 -3.17
CA ASN A 42 10.26 5.96 -4.29
C ASN A 42 9.74 5.49 -5.63
N ARG A 43 8.57 4.88 -5.66
CA ARG A 43 8.04 4.31 -6.91
C ARG A 43 6.69 4.91 -7.27
N GLY A 44 6.58 6.23 -7.17
CA GLY A 44 5.37 6.88 -7.63
C GLY A 44 4.25 6.90 -6.64
N LEU A 45 4.59 6.80 -5.36
CA LEU A 45 3.58 6.87 -4.31
C LEU A 45 3.47 8.31 -3.84
N SER A 46 2.43 8.98 -4.31
CA SER A 46 2.13 10.33 -3.85
C SER A 46 1.34 10.26 -2.55
N LEU A 47 1.25 11.40 -1.88
CA LEU A 47 0.45 11.46 -0.66
C LEU A 47 -1.00 11.16 -0.95
N GLU A 48 -1.51 11.66 -2.06
CA GLU A 48 -2.89 11.39 -2.45
C GLU A 48 -3.11 9.90 -2.67
N LEU A 49 -2.17 9.25 -3.35
CA LEU A 49 -2.30 7.82 -3.60
C LEU A 49 -2.23 7.05 -2.29
N LEU A 50 -1.36 7.48 -1.37
CA LEU A 50 -1.27 6.84 -0.07
C LEU A 50 -2.61 6.91 0.67
N PHE A 51 -3.25 8.08 0.63
CA PHE A 51 -4.55 8.24 1.27
C PHE A 51 -5.60 7.34 0.62
N ASN A 52 -5.58 7.26 -0.71
CA ASN A 52 -6.53 6.40 -1.42
C ASN A 52 -6.34 4.94 -1.05
N ILE A 53 -5.09 4.50 -0.97
CA ILE A 53 -4.80 3.14 -0.58
C ILE A 53 -5.31 2.87 0.84
N SER A 54 -5.04 3.78 1.76
CA SER A 54 -5.47 3.58 3.14
C SER A 54 -6.99 3.53 3.24
N THR A 55 -7.67 4.35 2.46
CA THR A 55 -9.13 4.34 2.46
C THR A 55 -9.68 3.00 1.98
N VAL A 56 -9.14 2.49 0.89
CA VAL A 56 -9.60 1.21 0.35
C VAL A 56 -9.28 0.07 1.33
N LEU A 57 -8.14 0.16 1.99
CA LEU A 57 -7.75 -0.86 2.96
C LEU A 57 -8.42 -0.69 4.31
N ASP A 58 -9.16 0.41 4.47
CA ASP A 58 -9.90 0.66 5.72
C ASP A 58 -8.97 0.79 6.91
N VAL A 59 -7.85 1.49 6.69
CA VAL A 59 -6.91 1.81 7.76
C VAL A 59 -6.61 3.29 7.71
N GLU A 60 -6.16 3.83 8.83
CA GLU A 60 -5.73 5.22 8.85
C GLU A 60 -4.39 5.34 8.15
N PRO A 61 -4.17 6.46 7.44
CA PRO A 61 -2.89 6.62 6.74
C PRO A 61 -1.68 6.48 7.67
N TYR A 62 -1.79 6.96 8.91
CA TYR A 62 -0.66 6.88 9.82
C TYR A 62 -0.30 5.43 10.15
N MET A 63 -1.25 4.50 10.01
CA MET A 63 -0.97 3.11 10.29
C MET A 63 0.00 2.54 9.27
N LEU A 64 -0.08 3.01 8.03
CA LEU A 64 0.88 2.60 7.03
C LEU A 64 2.26 3.21 7.28
N LEU A 65 2.27 4.46 7.72
CA LEU A 65 3.52 5.19 7.90
C LEU A 65 4.28 4.75 9.13
N LYS A 66 3.57 4.35 10.18
CA LYS A 66 4.23 3.96 11.41
C LYS A 66 4.46 2.48 11.52
N PHE A 67 4.01 1.72 10.52
CA PHE A 67 4.20 0.28 10.53
C PHE A 67 5.68 -0.04 10.56
N LYS A 68 6.07 -0.90 11.47
CA LYS A 68 7.47 -1.26 11.63
C LYS A 68 7.62 -2.74 11.89
N ILE A 69 8.72 -3.27 11.40
CA ILE A 69 9.14 -4.61 11.75
C ILE A 69 10.23 -4.43 12.78
N GLU A 70 9.88 -4.60 14.02
CA GLU A 70 10.81 -4.33 15.10
C GLU A 70 11.72 -5.50 15.36
N PRO A 71 12.99 -5.20 15.61
CA PRO A 71 13.90 -6.25 16.04
C PRO A 71 13.54 -6.71 17.45
#